data_6f3eda8a1bcd55576bd0144917903c2b
#
_entry.id   6f3eda8a1bcd55576bd0144917903c2b
#
_cell.length_a   1.000
_cell.length_b   1.000
_cell.length_c   1.000
_cell.angle_alpha   90.00
_cell.angle_beta   90.00
_cell.angle_gamma   90.00
#
_symmetry.space_group_name_H-M   'P 1'
#
loop_
_entity.id
_entity.type
_entity.pdbx_description
1 polymer ?
#
loop_
_entity_poly.entity_id
_entity_poly.type
_entity_poly.pdbx_seq_one_letter_code
_entity_poly.pdbx_strand_id
1 'polypeptide(L)'
;MMEKHEIVVQNDGNKFTVQDGANLLKALQENEYEVPSLCGGMGLCGKCRVHVLEGAPKPTDSEEDFFSEDELERGMRLSCRLEVESDLVLEVPSLRGAEEATAKAEMDEPLKDVEPNSGIERSLLELEEPGRGDQRSDSTRVVDALGGNLEVPLDLLRNLPEELRKNDFSVTATVDGPGGKLLSVDSSDKQYDSYGMAFDIGTTTVAGYGLDLETGETLAVNSRENPQGKFGADVVSRIKYARENEDGLGHLQEEVIDAINELVREFVEEERIGSDDIY
;
A
#
# COMPACT_ATOMS: atom_id res chain seq x y z
N MET A 1 27.03 39.25 -15.00
CA MET A 1 25.97 38.74 -14.08
C MET A 1 25.44 37.50 -14.76
N MET A 2 25.38 36.37 -14.10
CA MET A 2 24.74 35.17 -14.67
C MET A 2 23.25 35.45 -14.76
N GLU A 3 22.65 35.15 -15.88
CA GLU A 3 21.21 35.27 -16.11
C GLU A 3 20.48 34.28 -15.20
N LYS A 4 19.32 34.70 -14.71
CA LYS A 4 18.50 33.84 -13.83
C LYS A 4 17.09 33.78 -14.40
N HIS A 5 16.49 32.60 -14.27
CA HIS A 5 15.16 32.32 -14.75
C HIS A 5 14.21 31.98 -13.58
N GLU A 6 12.97 32.43 -13.68
CA GLU A 6 11.93 32.10 -12.72
C GLU A 6 11.25 30.78 -13.11
N ILE A 7 11.07 29.90 -12.16
CA ILE A 7 10.28 28.69 -12.30
C ILE A 7 9.04 28.83 -11.44
N VAL A 8 7.87 28.62 -12.06
CA VAL A 8 6.56 28.61 -11.39
C VAL A 8 6.01 27.20 -11.43
N VAL A 9 5.79 26.59 -10.26
CA VAL A 9 5.10 25.32 -10.16
C VAL A 9 3.62 25.58 -9.96
N GLN A 10 2.81 25.22 -10.94
CA GLN A 10 1.40 25.59 -10.97
C GLN A 10 0.56 24.84 -9.94
N ASN A 11 0.97 23.62 -9.56
CA ASN A 11 0.26 22.77 -8.60
C ASN A 11 0.00 23.47 -7.24
N ASP A 12 0.98 24.22 -6.74
CA ASP A 12 0.94 24.91 -5.44
C ASP A 12 1.16 26.42 -5.54
N GLY A 13 1.44 26.91 -6.75
CA GLY A 13 1.72 28.33 -7.02
C GLY A 13 3.08 28.81 -6.51
N ASN A 14 3.97 27.89 -6.11
CA ASN A 14 5.30 28.22 -5.62
C ASN A 14 6.21 28.72 -6.75
N LYS A 15 7.15 29.61 -6.39
CA LYS A 15 8.08 30.26 -7.33
C LYS A 15 9.49 30.26 -6.76
N PHE A 16 10.45 29.90 -7.60
CA PHE A 16 11.87 29.97 -7.27
C PHE A 16 12.70 30.38 -8.50
N THR A 17 13.95 30.77 -8.27
CA THR A 17 14.83 31.20 -9.35
C THR A 17 16.05 30.32 -9.46
N VAL A 18 16.43 29.99 -10.69
CA VAL A 18 17.62 29.18 -11.00
C VAL A 18 18.58 29.95 -11.89
N GLN A 19 19.82 29.48 -11.99
CA GLN A 19 20.79 30.04 -12.95
C GLN A 19 20.52 29.50 -14.34
N ASP A 20 20.84 30.29 -15.36
CA ASP A 20 20.83 29.85 -16.75
C ASP A 20 21.62 28.56 -16.93
N GLY A 21 21.06 27.57 -17.65
CA GLY A 21 21.64 26.25 -17.83
C GLY A 21 21.50 25.30 -16.64
N ALA A 22 20.74 25.65 -15.59
CA ALA A 22 20.52 24.76 -14.46
C ALA A 22 19.69 23.55 -14.88
N ASN A 23 20.01 22.37 -14.34
CA ASN A 23 19.23 21.16 -14.58
C ASN A 23 17.93 21.21 -13.77
N LEU A 24 16.79 21.06 -14.45
CA LEU A 24 15.48 21.21 -13.84
C LEU A 24 15.20 20.18 -12.73
N LEU A 25 15.62 18.90 -12.90
CA LEU A 25 15.43 17.89 -11.87
C LEU A 25 16.10 18.28 -10.54
N LYS A 26 17.34 18.73 -10.61
CA LYS A 26 18.08 19.18 -9.42
C LYS A 26 17.43 20.40 -8.80
N ALA A 27 17.02 21.37 -9.63
CA ALA A 27 16.36 22.58 -9.17
C ALA A 27 15.03 22.27 -8.44
N LEU A 28 14.26 21.32 -8.95
CA LEU A 28 13.03 20.86 -8.30
C LEU A 28 13.33 20.17 -6.97
N GLN A 29 14.29 19.25 -6.93
CA GLN A 29 14.69 18.54 -5.69
C GLN A 29 15.26 19.49 -4.62
N GLU A 30 16.04 20.51 -5.00
CA GLU A 30 16.55 21.53 -4.09
C GLU A 30 15.43 22.42 -3.50
N ASN A 31 14.28 22.49 -4.17
CA ASN A 31 13.08 23.19 -3.70
C ASN A 31 12.00 22.26 -3.17
N GLU A 32 12.40 21.07 -2.67
CA GLU A 32 11.53 20.12 -1.96
C GLU A 32 10.44 19.48 -2.83
N TYR A 33 10.59 19.50 -4.18
CA TYR A 33 9.70 18.76 -5.07
C TYR A 33 10.21 17.33 -5.27
N GLU A 34 9.35 16.38 -4.99
CA GLU A 34 9.61 14.97 -5.18
C GLU A 34 9.37 14.58 -6.64
N VAL A 35 10.46 14.51 -7.41
CA VAL A 35 10.43 14.05 -8.79
C VAL A 35 11.13 12.70 -8.88
N PRO A 36 10.43 11.64 -9.32
CA PRO A 36 11.03 10.31 -9.42
C PRO A 36 12.21 10.31 -10.36
N SER A 37 13.35 9.78 -9.92
CA SER A 37 14.56 9.69 -10.77
C SER A 37 15.33 8.39 -10.53
N LEU A 38 14.68 7.25 -10.79
CA LEU A 38 15.23 5.91 -10.53
C LEU A 38 16.61 5.65 -11.15
N CYS A 39 16.95 6.32 -12.24
CA CYS A 39 18.26 6.23 -12.87
C CYS A 39 19.25 7.32 -12.38
N GLY A 40 18.94 8.04 -11.31
CA GLY A 40 19.80 9.13 -10.80
C GLY A 40 19.99 10.29 -11.77
N GLY A 41 19.00 10.57 -12.63
CA GLY A 41 19.06 11.66 -13.59
C GLY A 41 19.79 11.31 -14.92
N MET A 42 20.06 10.04 -15.16
CA MET A 42 20.74 9.60 -16.40
C MET A 42 19.85 9.58 -17.65
N GLY A 43 18.55 9.87 -17.52
CA GLY A 43 17.58 9.87 -18.63
C GLY A 43 17.24 8.50 -19.17
N LEU A 44 17.39 7.42 -18.38
CA LEU A 44 17.23 6.05 -18.82
C LEU A 44 15.91 5.41 -18.36
N CYS A 45 15.21 5.97 -17.39
CA CYS A 45 14.01 5.35 -16.79
C CYS A 45 12.69 6.01 -17.19
N GLY A 46 12.71 7.21 -17.75
CA GLY A 46 11.50 7.94 -18.15
C GLY A 46 10.57 8.37 -17.00
N LYS A 47 11.02 8.30 -15.74
CA LYS A 47 10.17 8.56 -14.57
C LYS A 47 10.13 10.01 -14.11
N CYS A 48 11.14 10.81 -14.40
CA CYS A 48 11.24 12.22 -14.00
C CYS A 48 10.40 13.16 -14.90
N ARG A 49 9.14 12.77 -15.14
CA ARG A 49 8.20 13.48 -16.02
C ARG A 49 7.74 14.78 -15.38
N VAL A 50 7.68 15.83 -16.17
CA VAL A 50 7.05 17.11 -15.82
C VAL A 50 6.24 17.61 -17.01
N HIS A 51 5.20 18.39 -16.75
CA HIS A 51 4.42 19.02 -17.79
C HIS A 51 4.77 20.52 -17.83
N VAL A 52 5.52 20.95 -18.82
CA VAL A 52 5.91 22.34 -19.01
C VAL A 52 4.84 23.04 -19.81
N LEU A 53 4.10 23.95 -19.15
CA LEU A 53 2.97 24.69 -19.72
C LEU A 53 3.42 25.91 -20.54
N GLU A 54 4.48 26.58 -20.05
CA GLU A 54 5.07 27.73 -20.74
C GLU A 54 6.59 27.65 -20.68
N GLY A 55 7.24 28.05 -21.74
CA GLY A 55 8.71 28.07 -21.85
C GLY A 55 9.37 26.72 -22.20
N ALA A 56 8.59 25.71 -22.59
CA ALA A 56 9.12 24.37 -22.89
C ALA A 56 10.20 24.44 -23.98
N PRO A 57 11.43 23.92 -23.72
CA PRO A 57 12.44 23.77 -24.73
C PRO A 57 12.05 22.71 -25.77
N LYS A 58 12.78 22.65 -26.88
CA LYS A 58 12.57 21.58 -27.86
C LYS A 58 12.83 20.22 -27.24
N PRO A 59 12.02 19.20 -27.58
CA PRO A 59 12.28 17.84 -27.13
C PRO A 59 13.68 17.36 -27.53
N THR A 60 14.25 16.52 -26.71
CA THR A 60 15.50 15.83 -27.01
C THR A 60 15.21 14.45 -27.65
N ASP A 61 16.13 13.93 -28.47
CA ASP A 61 15.98 12.60 -29.10
C ASP A 61 15.71 11.49 -28.06
N SER A 62 16.24 11.62 -26.85
CA SER A 62 16.02 10.65 -25.77
C SER A 62 14.63 10.72 -25.15
N GLU A 63 13.86 11.77 -25.38
CA GLU A 63 12.48 11.90 -24.88
C GLU A 63 11.48 11.23 -25.83
N GLU A 64 11.83 11.08 -27.09
CA GLU A 64 11.01 10.36 -28.09
C GLU A 64 10.87 8.87 -27.75
N ASP A 65 11.79 8.29 -26.96
CA ASP A 65 11.69 6.91 -26.47
C ASP A 65 10.65 6.74 -25.35
N PHE A 66 10.25 7.84 -24.70
CA PHE A 66 9.39 7.82 -23.49
C PHE A 66 8.05 8.52 -23.67
N PHE A 67 7.90 9.35 -24.70
CA PHE A 67 6.72 10.15 -24.96
C PHE A 67 6.28 10.04 -26.40
N SER A 68 4.99 10.01 -26.64
CA SER A 68 4.41 10.18 -27.96
C SER A 68 4.58 11.60 -28.50
N GLU A 69 4.48 11.79 -29.81
CA GLU A 69 4.54 13.12 -30.45
C GLU A 69 3.51 14.08 -29.82
N ASP A 70 2.28 13.62 -29.58
CA ASP A 70 1.21 14.41 -28.95
C ASP A 70 1.57 14.86 -27.51
N GLU A 71 2.25 14.02 -26.73
CA GLU A 71 2.69 14.35 -25.37
C GLU A 71 3.83 15.38 -25.39
N LEU A 72 4.77 15.25 -26.32
CA LEU A 72 5.86 16.20 -26.50
C LEU A 72 5.33 17.56 -26.97
N GLU A 73 4.35 17.59 -27.86
CA GLU A 73 3.70 18.82 -28.33
C GLU A 73 2.92 19.51 -27.21
N ARG A 74 2.35 18.75 -26.27
CA ARG A 74 1.68 19.28 -25.07
C ARG A 74 2.63 19.74 -23.98
N GLY A 75 3.94 19.60 -24.15
CA GLY A 75 4.95 20.07 -23.20
C GLY A 75 5.43 19.05 -22.19
N MET A 76 5.14 17.75 -22.39
CA MET A 76 5.73 16.70 -21.53
C MET A 76 7.24 16.64 -21.76
N ARG A 77 7.98 16.63 -20.66
CA ARG A 77 9.46 16.60 -20.67
C ARG A 77 10.00 15.70 -19.56
N LEU A 78 11.26 15.27 -19.73
CA LEU A 78 12.04 14.65 -18.67
C LEU A 78 12.85 15.74 -17.93
N SER A 79 12.52 16.04 -16.69
CA SER A 79 13.19 17.09 -15.91
C SER A 79 14.69 16.89 -15.81
N CYS A 80 15.19 15.65 -15.83
CA CYS A 80 16.63 15.35 -15.80
C CYS A 80 17.35 15.69 -17.12
N ARG A 81 16.62 15.86 -18.23
CA ARG A 81 17.16 16.24 -19.54
C ARG A 81 16.94 17.69 -19.88
N LEU A 82 16.15 18.41 -19.07
CA LEU A 82 15.82 19.79 -19.30
C LEU A 82 16.85 20.72 -18.60
N GLU A 83 17.56 21.51 -19.40
CA GLU A 83 18.35 22.65 -18.94
C GLU A 83 17.47 23.91 -19.03
N VAL A 84 17.45 24.70 -17.97
CA VAL A 84 16.60 25.89 -17.88
C VAL A 84 17.29 27.06 -18.59
N GLU A 85 16.78 27.45 -19.76
CA GLU A 85 17.28 28.55 -20.59
C GLU A 85 16.29 29.74 -20.67
N SER A 86 15.13 29.62 -20.05
CA SER A 86 14.09 30.66 -19.99
C SER A 86 13.22 30.47 -18.74
N ASP A 87 12.36 31.45 -18.46
CA ASP A 87 11.33 31.29 -17.43
C ASP A 87 10.40 30.13 -17.80
N LEU A 88 10.04 29.31 -16.80
CA LEU A 88 9.19 28.14 -16.99
C LEU A 88 7.95 28.21 -16.09
N VAL A 89 6.81 27.83 -16.65
CA VAL A 89 5.61 27.45 -15.88
C VAL A 89 5.38 25.96 -16.09
N LEU A 90 5.33 25.20 -15.03
CA LEU A 90 5.24 23.75 -15.12
C LEU A 90 4.34 23.15 -14.02
N GLU A 91 3.87 21.96 -14.28
CA GLU A 91 3.25 21.07 -13.30
C GLU A 91 4.20 19.91 -13.02
N VAL A 92 4.39 19.64 -11.74
CA VAL A 92 5.07 18.42 -11.28
C VAL A 92 3.96 17.41 -10.96
N PRO A 93 3.85 16.30 -11.70
CA PRO A 93 2.85 15.28 -11.39
C PRO A 93 3.04 14.79 -9.95
N SER A 94 1.99 14.85 -9.14
CA SER A 94 2.04 14.21 -7.83
C SER A 94 2.08 12.71 -8.04
N LEU A 95 3.03 12.04 -7.42
CA LEU A 95 3.13 10.57 -7.44
C LEU A 95 1.84 9.90 -6.96
N ARG A 96 1.20 10.48 -5.94
CA ARG A 96 -0.04 9.97 -5.34
C ARG A 96 -1.19 9.84 -6.34
N GLY A 97 -1.48 10.87 -7.12
CA GLY A 97 -2.64 10.86 -8.02
C GLY A 97 -2.47 9.98 -9.26
N ALA A 98 -1.25 9.80 -9.76
CA ALA A 98 -0.99 8.99 -10.95
C ALA A 98 -0.94 7.49 -10.62
N GLU A 99 -0.38 7.11 -9.47
CA GLU A 99 -0.30 5.72 -9.03
C GLU A 99 -1.65 5.21 -8.49
N GLU A 100 -2.40 6.04 -7.77
CA GLU A 100 -3.78 5.72 -7.36
C GLU A 100 -4.71 5.55 -8.57
N ALA A 101 -4.59 6.41 -9.58
CA ALA A 101 -5.38 6.29 -10.81
C ALA A 101 -4.99 5.06 -11.62
N THR A 102 -3.70 4.69 -11.66
CA THR A 102 -3.22 3.48 -12.35
C THR A 102 -3.63 2.24 -11.58
N ALA A 103 -3.47 2.21 -10.27
CA ALA A 103 -3.89 1.12 -9.41
C ALA A 103 -5.41 0.88 -9.48
N LYS A 104 -6.22 1.95 -9.43
CA LYS A 104 -7.67 1.85 -9.65
C LYS A 104 -8.02 1.36 -11.07
N ALA A 105 -7.35 1.86 -12.11
CA ALA A 105 -7.65 1.48 -13.49
C ALA A 105 -7.25 0.03 -13.80
N GLU A 106 -6.17 -0.49 -13.21
CA GLU A 106 -5.77 -1.89 -13.36
C GLU A 106 -6.70 -2.86 -12.61
N MET A 107 -7.39 -2.39 -11.56
CA MET A 107 -8.32 -3.19 -10.78
C MET A 107 -9.78 -3.11 -11.26
N ASP A 108 -10.13 -2.14 -12.11
CA ASP A 108 -11.45 -2.07 -12.77
C ASP A 108 -11.68 -3.18 -13.83
N GLU A 109 -10.66 -3.99 -14.15
CA GLU A 109 -10.88 -5.26 -14.81
C GLU A 109 -11.08 -6.37 -13.77
N PRO A 110 -12.32 -6.75 -13.45
CA PRO A 110 -12.56 -7.86 -12.53
C PRO A 110 -11.88 -9.10 -13.08
N LEU A 111 -11.30 -9.90 -12.20
CA LEU A 111 -10.83 -11.26 -12.49
C LEU A 111 -12.05 -12.10 -12.91
N LYS A 112 -12.50 -11.92 -14.14
CA LYS A 112 -13.80 -12.36 -14.68
C LYS A 112 -14.05 -13.86 -14.62
N ASP A 113 -13.02 -14.67 -14.33
CA ASP A 113 -13.09 -16.12 -14.36
C ASP A 113 -12.53 -16.82 -13.11
N VAL A 114 -12.32 -16.08 -12.01
CA VAL A 114 -11.83 -16.66 -10.75
C VAL A 114 -12.94 -16.63 -9.72
N GLU A 115 -13.44 -17.80 -9.31
CA GLU A 115 -14.33 -17.87 -8.15
C GLU A 115 -13.52 -17.55 -6.88
N PRO A 116 -13.96 -16.58 -6.09
CA PRO A 116 -13.29 -16.24 -4.84
C PRO A 116 -13.24 -17.47 -3.91
N ASN A 117 -12.08 -17.80 -3.41
CA ASN A 117 -11.92 -18.82 -2.38
C ASN A 117 -10.91 -18.32 -1.34
N SER A 118 -11.42 -17.63 -0.34
CA SER A 118 -10.59 -17.09 0.73
C SER A 118 -9.97 -18.16 1.62
N GLY A 119 -10.53 -19.37 1.61
CA GLY A 119 -10.18 -20.40 2.58
C GLY A 119 -10.68 -20.11 4.01
N ILE A 120 -11.36 -19.00 4.24
CA ILE A 120 -11.96 -18.66 5.53
C ILE A 120 -13.33 -19.31 5.62
N GLU A 121 -13.50 -20.19 6.58
CA GLU A 121 -14.75 -20.91 6.84
C GLU A 121 -15.32 -20.51 8.18
N ARG A 122 -16.65 -20.30 8.23
CA ARG A 122 -17.37 -19.97 9.46
C ARG A 122 -18.42 -21.00 9.77
N SER A 123 -18.50 -21.36 11.04
CA SER A 123 -19.46 -22.34 11.52
C SER A 123 -20.10 -21.86 12.80
N LEU A 124 -21.44 -21.83 12.80
CA LEU A 124 -22.21 -21.67 14.02
C LEU A 124 -22.12 -22.97 14.84
N LEU A 125 -21.71 -22.85 16.07
CA LEU A 125 -21.56 -23.97 17.00
C LEU A 125 -22.53 -23.81 18.18
N GLU A 126 -23.37 -24.82 18.37
CA GLU A 126 -24.19 -25.02 19.57
C GLU A 126 -23.51 -26.12 20.40
N LEU A 127 -22.77 -25.74 21.42
CA LEU A 127 -21.94 -26.65 22.20
C LEU A 127 -22.63 -27.03 23.51
N GLU A 128 -22.50 -28.28 23.93
CA GLU A 128 -22.97 -28.71 25.24
C GLU A 128 -22.10 -28.13 26.36
N GLU A 129 -22.74 -27.64 27.42
CA GLU A 129 -22.04 -27.18 28.60
C GLU A 129 -21.28 -28.34 29.29
N PRO A 130 -20.10 -28.06 29.91
CA PRO A 130 -19.37 -29.04 30.68
C PRO A 130 -20.20 -29.55 31.87
N GLY A 131 -20.23 -30.84 32.04
CA GLY A 131 -20.99 -31.49 33.09
C GLY A 131 -20.21 -32.63 33.74
N ARG A 132 -20.82 -33.32 34.72
CA ARG A 132 -20.17 -34.45 35.42
C ARG A 132 -19.85 -35.62 34.50
N GLY A 133 -20.62 -35.77 33.40
CA GLY A 133 -20.45 -36.81 32.39
C GLY A 133 -19.55 -36.42 31.21
N ASP A 134 -19.30 -35.14 31.04
CA ASP A 134 -18.45 -34.61 29.97
C ASP A 134 -17.51 -33.53 30.52
N GLN A 135 -16.25 -33.90 30.70
CA GLN A 135 -15.19 -33.05 31.23
C GLN A 135 -14.12 -32.73 30.17
N ARG A 136 -14.49 -32.77 28.87
CA ARG A 136 -13.60 -32.30 27.80
C ARG A 136 -13.22 -30.85 28.04
N SER A 137 -12.01 -30.48 27.63
CA SER A 137 -11.60 -29.05 27.65
C SER A 137 -12.44 -28.24 26.69
N ASP A 138 -12.57 -26.94 26.93
CA ASP A 138 -13.30 -26.02 26.05
C ASP A 138 -12.72 -26.05 24.63
N SER A 139 -11.40 -26.08 24.49
CA SER A 139 -10.74 -26.22 23.19
C SER A 139 -11.09 -27.54 22.49
N THR A 140 -11.13 -28.65 23.22
CA THR A 140 -11.51 -29.94 22.63
C THR A 140 -12.96 -29.92 22.15
N ARG A 141 -13.89 -29.27 22.88
CA ARG A 141 -15.29 -29.13 22.45
C ARG A 141 -15.42 -28.43 21.12
N VAL A 142 -14.73 -27.28 20.97
CA VAL A 142 -14.74 -26.49 19.73
C VAL A 142 -14.10 -27.28 18.59
N VAL A 143 -12.91 -27.84 18.80
CA VAL A 143 -12.18 -28.60 17.77
C VAL A 143 -12.97 -29.84 17.33
N ASP A 144 -13.56 -30.60 18.26
CA ASP A 144 -14.38 -31.76 17.93
C ASP A 144 -15.63 -31.37 17.11
N ALA A 145 -16.28 -30.26 17.45
CA ALA A 145 -17.46 -29.75 16.73
C ALA A 145 -17.12 -29.32 15.30
N LEU A 146 -15.87 -28.87 15.06
CA LEU A 146 -15.36 -28.48 13.74
C LEU A 146 -14.74 -29.65 12.95
N GLY A 147 -14.92 -30.89 13.41
CA GLY A 147 -14.42 -32.09 12.72
C GLY A 147 -13.04 -32.55 13.15
N GLY A 148 -12.43 -31.92 14.13
CA GLY A 148 -11.12 -32.27 14.70
C GLY A 148 -9.93 -31.76 13.90
N ASN A 149 -8.74 -31.89 14.49
CA ASN A 149 -7.44 -31.64 13.85
C ASN A 149 -7.20 -30.17 13.43
N LEU A 150 -7.55 -29.22 14.32
CA LEU A 150 -7.25 -27.80 14.15
C LEU A 150 -6.16 -27.35 15.13
N GLU A 151 -5.26 -26.51 14.68
CA GLU A 151 -4.36 -25.75 15.54
C GLU A 151 -5.15 -24.64 16.24
N VAL A 152 -5.02 -24.57 17.58
CA VAL A 152 -5.65 -23.50 18.38
C VAL A 152 -4.55 -22.59 18.93
N PRO A 153 -4.47 -21.32 18.50
CA PRO A 153 -3.50 -20.36 19.01
C PRO A 153 -3.59 -20.17 20.52
N LEU A 154 -2.46 -19.90 21.16
CA LEU A 154 -2.38 -19.73 22.61
C LEU A 154 -3.27 -18.60 23.14
N ASP A 155 -3.38 -17.52 22.40
CA ASP A 155 -4.19 -16.38 22.80
C ASP A 155 -5.68 -16.70 22.76
N LEU A 156 -6.13 -17.46 21.75
CA LEU A 156 -7.48 -18.01 21.74
C LEU A 156 -7.72 -18.97 22.89
N LEU A 157 -6.78 -19.89 23.18
CA LEU A 157 -6.91 -20.82 24.30
C LEU A 157 -7.10 -20.11 25.65
N ARG A 158 -6.50 -18.92 25.83
CA ARG A 158 -6.63 -18.13 27.05
C ARG A 158 -8.01 -17.50 27.22
N ASN A 159 -8.61 -17.05 26.12
CA ASN A 159 -9.86 -16.31 26.13
C ASN A 159 -11.08 -17.23 25.89
N LEU A 160 -10.91 -18.38 25.26
CA LEU A 160 -11.94 -19.32 24.90
C LEU A 160 -12.90 -19.69 26.05
N PRO A 161 -12.45 -19.98 27.29
CA PRO A 161 -13.34 -20.31 28.40
C PRO A 161 -14.31 -19.17 28.77
N GLU A 162 -13.87 -17.94 28.66
CA GLU A 162 -14.71 -16.76 28.91
C GLU A 162 -15.71 -16.54 27.80
N GLU A 163 -15.27 -16.59 26.54
CA GLU A 163 -16.13 -16.40 25.38
C GLU A 163 -17.25 -17.46 25.28
N LEU A 164 -16.94 -18.74 25.54
CA LEU A 164 -17.97 -19.77 25.54
C LEU A 164 -19.05 -19.54 26.62
N ARG A 165 -18.64 -19.18 27.84
CA ARG A 165 -19.57 -18.98 28.94
C ARG A 165 -20.39 -17.69 28.82
N LYS A 166 -19.79 -16.65 28.30
CA LYS A 166 -20.45 -15.36 28.03
C LYS A 166 -21.58 -15.51 27.00
N ASN A 167 -21.41 -16.43 26.06
CA ASN A 167 -22.35 -16.66 24.96
C ASN A 167 -23.16 -17.96 25.14
N ASP A 168 -23.31 -18.48 26.37
CA ASP A 168 -24.09 -19.68 26.69
C ASP A 168 -23.75 -20.88 25.78
N PHE A 169 -22.44 -21.02 25.39
CA PHE A 169 -21.93 -22.07 24.49
C PHE A 169 -22.52 -22.05 23.07
N SER A 170 -23.17 -20.95 22.67
CA SER A 170 -23.60 -20.68 21.28
C SER A 170 -22.66 -19.64 20.67
N VAL A 171 -21.77 -20.07 19.77
CA VAL A 171 -20.68 -19.24 19.23
C VAL A 171 -20.51 -19.49 17.75
N THR A 172 -19.93 -18.50 17.06
CA THR A 172 -19.42 -18.66 15.69
C THR A 172 -17.92 -18.86 15.74
N ALA A 173 -17.43 -19.95 15.17
CA ALA A 173 -16.03 -20.22 14.99
C ALA A 173 -15.60 -19.92 13.56
N THR A 174 -14.48 -19.20 13.42
CA THR A 174 -13.84 -18.91 12.13
C THR A 174 -12.55 -19.72 12.02
N VAL A 175 -12.37 -20.41 10.90
CA VAL A 175 -11.22 -21.26 10.65
C VAL A 175 -10.55 -20.92 9.33
N ASP A 176 -9.22 -21.02 9.28
CA ASP A 176 -8.48 -21.18 8.04
C ASP A 176 -8.55 -22.64 7.64
N GLY A 177 -9.45 -22.97 6.70
CA GLY A 177 -9.69 -24.34 6.23
C GLY A 177 -8.42 -24.99 5.66
N PRO A 178 -7.71 -24.34 4.70
CA PRO A 178 -6.45 -24.85 4.15
C PRO A 178 -5.33 -24.97 5.18
N GLY A 179 -5.21 -24.00 6.09
CA GLY A 179 -4.18 -23.97 7.13
C GLY A 179 -4.49 -24.86 8.34
N GLY A 180 -5.72 -25.31 8.49
CA GLY A 180 -6.14 -26.13 9.63
C GLY A 180 -6.03 -25.38 10.97
N LYS A 181 -6.34 -24.09 11.01
CA LYS A 181 -6.14 -23.23 12.17
C LYS A 181 -7.44 -22.55 12.60
N LEU A 182 -7.74 -22.55 13.89
CA LEU A 182 -8.81 -21.75 14.46
C LEU A 182 -8.35 -20.28 14.54
N LEU A 183 -9.10 -19.38 13.90
CA LEU A 183 -8.77 -17.95 13.82
C LEU A 183 -9.49 -17.15 14.90
N SER A 184 -10.81 -17.37 15.08
CA SER A 184 -11.59 -16.72 16.14
C SER A 184 -12.72 -17.59 16.65
N VAL A 185 -13.23 -17.25 17.83
CA VAL A 185 -14.49 -17.75 18.40
C VAL A 185 -15.22 -16.54 19.00
N ASP A 186 -16.39 -16.25 18.47
CA ASP A 186 -17.15 -15.03 18.78
C ASP A 186 -18.61 -15.37 19.09
N SER A 187 -19.38 -14.38 19.51
CA SER A 187 -20.82 -14.51 19.73
C SER A 187 -21.57 -14.94 18.46
N SER A 188 -22.56 -15.80 18.60
CA SER A 188 -23.39 -16.32 17.49
C SER A 188 -24.25 -15.27 16.79
N ASP A 189 -24.48 -14.12 17.42
CA ASP A 189 -25.28 -13.02 16.91
C ASP A 189 -24.45 -11.94 16.19
N LYS A 190 -23.11 -12.02 16.22
CA LYS A 190 -22.25 -11.11 15.50
C LYS A 190 -22.41 -11.33 14.00
N GLN A 191 -22.82 -10.29 13.30
CA GLN A 191 -22.81 -10.29 11.84
C GLN A 191 -21.37 -10.10 11.36
N TYR A 192 -20.93 -10.99 10.51
CA TYR A 192 -19.55 -10.97 10.02
C TYR A 192 -19.51 -10.70 8.53
N ASP A 193 -18.70 -9.75 8.18
CA ASP A 193 -18.14 -9.64 6.85
C ASP A 193 -16.69 -10.14 6.93
N SER A 194 -16.15 -10.67 5.85
CA SER A 194 -14.77 -11.17 5.79
C SER A 194 -13.98 -10.28 4.87
N TYR A 195 -12.98 -9.62 5.41
CA TYR A 195 -12.12 -8.75 4.63
C TYR A 195 -10.71 -9.29 4.57
N GLY A 196 -10.00 -8.93 3.52
CA GLY A 196 -8.58 -9.19 3.36
C GLY A 196 -7.87 -7.96 2.86
N MET A 197 -6.56 -7.89 3.09
CA MET A 197 -5.74 -6.85 2.52
C MET A 197 -4.53 -7.44 1.80
N ALA A 198 -4.29 -6.95 0.60
CA ALA A 198 -3.06 -7.20 -0.15
C ALA A 198 -2.20 -5.94 -0.19
N PHE A 199 -0.88 -6.09 -0.11
CA PHE A 199 0.04 -4.96 -0.13
C PHE A 199 1.07 -5.12 -1.24
N ASP A 200 1.23 -4.07 -2.04
CA ASP A 200 2.37 -3.91 -2.94
C ASP A 200 3.39 -2.97 -2.28
N ILE A 201 4.57 -3.52 -1.95
CA ILE A 201 5.65 -2.77 -1.32
C ILE A 201 6.68 -2.42 -2.38
N GLY A 202 6.43 -1.32 -3.08
CA GLY A 202 7.35 -0.79 -4.08
C GLY A 202 8.51 -0.02 -3.47
N THR A 203 9.49 0.33 -4.28
CA THR A 203 10.64 1.14 -3.86
C THR A 203 10.21 2.55 -3.44
N THR A 204 9.28 3.13 -4.17
CA THR A 204 8.81 4.51 -3.97
C THR A 204 7.48 4.56 -3.24
N THR A 205 6.58 3.63 -3.53
CA THR A 205 5.20 3.62 -3.05
C THR A 205 4.88 2.31 -2.35
N VAL A 206 4.06 2.37 -1.31
CA VAL A 206 3.39 1.23 -0.70
C VAL A 206 1.91 1.38 -0.95
N ALA A 207 1.30 0.40 -1.62
CA ALA A 207 -0.14 0.36 -1.88
C ALA A 207 -0.81 -0.77 -1.10
N GLY A 208 -2.01 -0.51 -0.59
CA GLY A 208 -2.87 -1.46 0.11
C GLY A 208 -4.20 -1.58 -0.61
N TYR A 209 -4.63 -2.80 -0.82
CA TYR A 209 -5.89 -3.17 -1.47
C TYR A 209 -6.77 -3.88 -0.46
N GLY A 210 -7.88 -3.27 -0.10
CA GLY A 210 -8.90 -3.87 0.77
C GLY A 210 -9.92 -4.64 -0.06
N LEU A 211 -10.16 -5.89 0.28
CA LEU A 211 -11.02 -6.80 -0.47
C LEU A 211 -12.11 -7.39 0.43
N ASP A 212 -13.29 -7.55 -0.13
CA ASP A 212 -14.32 -8.45 0.39
C ASP A 212 -13.94 -9.89 0.00
N LEU A 213 -13.73 -10.73 0.99
CA LEU A 213 -13.29 -12.11 0.78
C LEU A 213 -14.41 -13.07 0.34
N GLU A 214 -15.67 -12.67 0.44
CA GLU A 214 -16.81 -13.46 -0.03
C GLU A 214 -17.07 -13.24 -1.52
N THR A 215 -16.96 -11.98 -1.96
CA THR A 215 -17.26 -11.59 -3.35
C THR A 215 -16.01 -11.47 -4.21
N GLY A 216 -14.84 -11.23 -3.60
CA GLY A 216 -13.59 -10.90 -4.29
C GLY A 216 -13.56 -9.45 -4.80
N GLU A 217 -14.53 -8.62 -4.42
CA GLU A 217 -14.58 -7.21 -4.81
C GLU A 217 -13.51 -6.40 -4.07
N THR A 218 -12.84 -5.51 -4.78
CA THR A 218 -11.95 -4.53 -4.16
C THR A 218 -12.77 -3.35 -3.67
N LEU A 219 -12.77 -3.15 -2.34
CA LEU A 219 -13.54 -2.11 -1.69
C LEU A 219 -12.79 -0.78 -1.65
N ALA A 220 -11.51 -0.82 -1.32
CA ALA A 220 -10.65 0.36 -1.24
C ALA A 220 -9.24 0.09 -1.77
N VAL A 221 -8.64 1.14 -2.32
CA VAL A 221 -7.23 1.15 -2.73
C VAL A 221 -6.59 2.42 -2.18
N ASN A 222 -5.68 2.26 -1.24
CA ASN A 222 -4.97 3.35 -0.61
C ASN A 222 -3.48 3.20 -0.86
N SER A 223 -2.79 4.30 -1.07
CA SER A 223 -1.35 4.28 -1.31
C SER A 223 -0.65 5.44 -0.60
N ARG A 224 0.64 5.23 -0.33
CA ARG A 224 1.51 6.25 0.26
C ARG A 224 2.93 6.09 -0.20
N GLU A 225 3.70 7.13 -0.06
CA GLU A 225 5.13 7.07 -0.31
C GLU A 225 5.78 6.07 0.66
N ASN A 226 6.75 5.31 0.14
CA ASN A 226 7.50 4.38 0.97
C ASN A 226 8.45 5.15 1.91
N PRO A 227 8.19 5.17 3.24
CA PRO A 227 8.97 5.97 4.19
C PRO A 227 10.42 5.51 4.33
N GLN A 228 10.76 4.33 3.79
CA GLN A 228 12.16 3.90 3.69
C GLN A 228 13.00 4.81 2.79
N GLY A 229 12.37 5.69 1.99
CA GLY A 229 13.02 6.68 1.14
C GLY A 229 14.00 7.57 1.89
N LYS A 230 13.73 7.89 3.16
CA LYS A 230 14.64 8.68 4.03
C LYS A 230 15.98 8.00 4.32
N PHE A 231 16.08 6.68 4.18
CA PHE A 231 17.31 5.89 4.35
C PHE A 231 18.01 5.57 3.03
N GLY A 232 17.32 5.79 1.91
CA GLY A 232 17.86 5.58 0.57
C GLY A 232 16.77 5.66 -0.49
N ALA A 233 16.99 6.46 -1.53
CA ALA A 233 16.05 6.69 -2.61
C ALA A 233 15.82 5.43 -3.50
N ASP A 234 16.72 4.46 -3.45
CA ASP A 234 16.69 3.24 -4.23
C ASP A 234 17.07 2.01 -3.39
N VAL A 235 16.82 0.82 -3.93
CA VAL A 235 17.07 -0.46 -3.23
C VAL A 235 18.55 -0.62 -2.86
N VAL A 236 19.47 -0.19 -3.72
CA VAL A 236 20.93 -0.36 -3.49
C VAL A 236 21.37 0.51 -2.31
N SER A 237 20.90 1.76 -2.26
CA SER A 237 21.19 2.67 -1.15
C SER A 237 20.61 2.17 0.18
N ARG A 238 19.41 1.56 0.19
CA ARG A 238 18.82 0.93 1.38
C ARG A 238 19.61 -0.30 1.83
N ILE A 239 20.07 -1.14 0.90
CA ILE A 239 20.96 -2.27 1.22
C ILE A 239 22.25 -1.77 1.85
N LYS A 240 22.83 -0.69 1.31
CA LYS A 240 24.02 -0.07 1.86
C LYS A 240 23.77 0.45 3.27
N TYR A 241 22.67 1.19 3.48
CA TYR A 241 22.27 1.67 4.79
C TYR A 241 22.13 0.54 5.82
N ALA A 242 21.42 -0.55 5.45
CA ALA A 242 21.24 -1.72 6.31
C ALA A 242 22.56 -2.40 6.71
N ARG A 243 23.59 -2.31 5.87
CA ARG A 243 24.93 -2.92 6.15
C ARG A 243 25.86 -2.01 6.96
N GLU A 244 25.76 -0.71 6.76
CA GLU A 244 26.70 0.27 7.35
C GLU A 244 26.22 0.82 8.68
N ASN A 245 24.94 0.62 9.05
CA ASN A 245 24.38 1.12 10.29
C ASN A 245 24.00 -0.03 11.23
N GLU A 246 24.31 0.16 12.51
CA GLU A 246 23.82 -0.72 13.57
C GLU A 246 22.29 -0.65 13.58
N ASP A 247 21.64 -1.83 13.54
CA ASP A 247 20.18 -1.96 13.41
C ASP A 247 19.53 -1.34 12.17
N GLY A 248 20.33 -1.06 11.12
CA GLY A 248 19.83 -0.43 9.89
C GLY A 248 18.71 -1.22 9.19
N LEU A 249 18.69 -2.55 9.31
CA LEU A 249 17.60 -3.38 8.82
C LEU A 249 16.33 -3.20 9.67
N GLY A 250 16.47 -3.12 11.01
CA GLY A 250 15.36 -2.86 11.93
C GLY A 250 14.67 -1.54 11.63
N HIS A 251 15.43 -0.46 11.39
CA HIS A 251 14.89 0.83 11.00
C HIS A 251 14.07 0.76 9.69
N LEU A 252 14.57 0.07 8.68
CA LEU A 252 13.84 -0.11 7.42
C LEU A 252 12.56 -0.93 7.60
N GLN A 253 12.59 -1.95 8.45
CA GLN A 253 11.44 -2.76 8.76
C GLN A 253 10.37 -1.97 9.52
N GLU A 254 10.75 -1.22 10.55
CA GLU A 254 9.84 -0.39 11.33
C GLU A 254 9.05 0.56 10.44
N GLU A 255 9.72 1.27 9.54
CA GLU A 255 9.06 2.22 8.64
C GLU A 255 8.04 1.57 7.71
N VAL A 256 8.37 0.43 7.11
CA VAL A 256 7.43 -0.21 6.19
C VAL A 256 6.24 -0.83 6.93
N ILE A 257 6.47 -1.36 8.13
CA ILE A 257 5.39 -1.89 8.97
C ILE A 257 4.46 -0.77 9.43
N ASP A 258 5.00 0.38 9.82
CA ASP A 258 4.19 1.55 10.18
C ASP A 258 3.33 2.03 9.00
N ALA A 259 3.90 2.09 7.79
CA ALA A 259 3.16 2.43 6.59
C ALA A 259 2.02 1.43 6.31
N ILE A 260 2.26 0.13 6.44
CA ILE A 260 1.25 -0.92 6.30
C ILE A 260 0.14 -0.74 7.36
N ASN A 261 0.52 -0.55 8.63
CA ASN A 261 -0.45 -0.35 9.71
C ASN A 261 -1.32 0.90 9.53
N GLU A 262 -0.77 1.93 8.90
CA GLU A 262 -1.55 3.12 8.55
C GLU A 262 -2.55 2.84 7.43
N LEU A 263 -2.16 2.09 6.38
CA LEU A 263 -3.07 1.66 5.31
C LEU A 263 -4.20 0.76 5.84
N VAL A 264 -3.89 -0.14 6.78
CA VAL A 264 -4.93 -0.95 7.47
C VAL A 264 -5.90 -0.05 8.24
N ARG A 265 -5.40 0.95 8.98
CA ARG A 265 -6.27 1.88 9.71
C ARG A 265 -7.16 2.70 8.78
N GLU A 266 -6.63 3.19 7.68
CA GLU A 266 -7.40 3.91 6.67
C GLU A 266 -8.52 3.03 6.11
N PHE A 267 -8.24 1.80 5.74
CA PHE A 267 -9.25 0.85 5.26
C PHE A 267 -10.35 0.58 6.30
N VAL A 268 -9.96 0.33 7.55
CA VAL A 268 -10.91 0.12 8.67
C VAL A 268 -11.83 1.32 8.88
N GLU A 269 -11.28 2.54 8.80
CA GLU A 269 -12.02 3.78 8.99
C GLU A 269 -12.96 4.08 7.80
N GLU A 270 -12.49 3.91 6.57
CA GLU A 270 -13.26 4.18 5.35
C GLU A 270 -14.45 3.23 5.22
N GLU A 271 -14.23 1.94 5.40
CA GLU A 271 -15.28 0.91 5.28
C GLU A 271 -16.09 0.72 6.57
N ARG A 272 -15.67 1.34 7.67
CA ARG A 272 -16.32 1.26 9.00
C ARG A 272 -16.43 -0.16 9.54
N ILE A 273 -15.41 -0.94 9.31
CA ILE A 273 -15.30 -2.34 9.71
C ILE A 273 -14.50 -2.51 11.00
N GLY A 274 -14.55 -3.70 11.59
CA GLY A 274 -13.67 -4.07 12.70
C GLY A 274 -12.31 -4.54 12.21
N SER A 275 -11.23 -4.18 12.91
CA SER A 275 -9.90 -4.74 12.62
C SER A 275 -9.85 -6.26 12.75
N ASP A 276 -10.74 -6.83 13.58
CA ASP A 276 -10.84 -8.26 13.83
C ASP A 276 -11.59 -9.02 12.69
N ASP A 277 -12.15 -8.28 11.73
CA ASP A 277 -12.82 -8.84 10.54
C ASP A 277 -11.88 -8.92 9.32
N ILE A 278 -10.60 -8.53 9.48
CA ILE A 278 -9.54 -8.65 8.46
C ILE A 278 -8.73 -9.91 8.74
N TYR A 279 -8.59 -10.77 7.71
CA TYR A 279 -7.94 -12.08 7.78
C TYR A 279 -6.73 -12.21 6.86
#